data_b540a847aea89fd0bb45275c4e22c412
#
_entry.id   b540a847aea89fd0bb45275c4e22c412
#
_cell.length_a   1.000
_cell.length_b   1.000
_cell.length_c   1.000
_cell.angle_alpha   90.00
_cell.angle_beta   90.00
_cell.angle_gamma   90.00
#
_symmetry.space_group_name_H-M   'P 1'
#
loop_
_entity.id
_entity.type
_entity.pdbx_description
1 polymer ?
#
loop_
_entity_poly.entity_id
_entity_poly.type
_entity_poly.pdbx_seq_one_letter_code
_entity_poly.pdbx_strand_id
1 'polypeptide(L)'
;MSENLVIIPTYNEKENIEKIIKKVFSLPKEFDILIVEDNSPDGTADIVKRLMQEFPNRLFIKERKGKLGLGTAYLDGFRWALEHDYQYVFEMDADFS
;
A
#
# COMPACT_ATOMS: atom_id res chain seq x y z
N MET A 1 -1.66 3.86 -15.88
CA MET A 1 -1.42 4.22 -14.47
C MET A 1 -2.44 5.26 -14.04
N SER A 2 -2.99 5.13 -12.84
CA SER A 2 -4.01 6.04 -12.34
C SER A 2 -3.39 7.36 -11.86
N GLU A 3 -4.21 8.43 -11.79
CA GLU A 3 -3.83 9.68 -11.15
C GLU A 3 -3.96 9.60 -9.63
N ASN A 4 -4.63 8.56 -9.13
CA ASN A 4 -5.00 8.42 -7.74
C ASN A 4 -4.18 7.31 -7.09
N LEU A 5 -3.53 7.61 -5.98
CA LEU A 5 -2.76 6.64 -5.21
C LEU A 5 -3.34 6.50 -3.80
N VAL A 6 -3.54 5.28 -3.35
CA VAL A 6 -3.88 4.98 -1.96
C VAL A 6 -2.62 4.48 -1.26
N ILE A 7 -2.24 5.13 -0.17
CA ILE A 7 -1.10 4.73 0.66
C ILE A 7 -1.63 3.91 1.83
N ILE A 8 -1.15 2.69 1.97
CA ILE A 8 -1.57 1.78 3.04
C ILE A 8 -0.34 1.32 3.82
N PRO A 9 -0.10 1.87 5.02
CA PRO A 9 0.97 1.36 5.88
C PRO A 9 0.59 0.00 6.44
N THR A 10 1.57 -0.92 6.52
CA THR A 10 1.32 -2.26 7.03
C THR A 10 2.37 -2.66 8.07
N TYR A 11 1.89 -3.35 9.12
CA TYR A 11 2.72 -4.08 10.05
C TYR A 11 1.87 -5.21 10.63
N ASN A 12 2.25 -6.48 10.32
CA ASN A 12 1.50 -7.67 10.75
C ASN A 12 0.02 -7.65 10.32
N GLU A 13 -0.20 -7.43 9.02
CA GLU A 13 -1.55 -7.35 8.45
C GLU A 13 -1.87 -8.51 7.51
N LYS A 14 -1.21 -9.66 7.67
CA LYS A 14 -1.38 -10.76 6.71
C LYS A 14 -2.83 -11.25 6.59
N GLU A 15 -3.63 -11.13 7.64
CA GLU A 15 -5.02 -11.58 7.61
C GLU A 15 -5.93 -10.65 6.82
N ASN A 16 -5.59 -9.37 6.72
CA ASN A 16 -6.45 -8.36 6.12
C ASN A 16 -5.91 -7.80 4.80
N ILE A 17 -4.61 -7.89 4.55
CA ILE A 17 -3.99 -7.15 3.45
C ILE A 17 -4.54 -7.54 2.07
N GLU A 18 -4.76 -8.81 1.83
CA GLU A 18 -5.32 -9.23 0.55
C GLU A 18 -6.74 -8.70 0.36
N LYS A 19 -7.56 -8.76 1.43
CA LYS A 19 -8.95 -8.29 1.38
C LYS A 19 -9.01 -6.80 1.08
N ILE A 20 -8.18 -6.00 1.74
CA ILE A 20 -8.24 -4.55 1.56
C ILE A 20 -7.72 -4.13 0.19
N ILE A 21 -6.67 -4.78 -0.31
CA ILE A 21 -6.16 -4.51 -1.65
C ILE A 21 -7.23 -4.80 -2.70
N LYS A 22 -7.87 -5.97 -2.62
CA LYS A 22 -8.91 -6.35 -3.57
C LYS A 22 -10.13 -5.44 -3.46
N LYS A 23 -10.47 -5.01 -2.25
CA LYS A 23 -11.60 -4.08 -2.07
C LYS A 23 -11.31 -2.73 -2.74
N VAL A 24 -10.12 -2.18 -2.57
CA VAL A 24 -9.76 -0.90 -3.20
C VAL A 24 -9.82 -1.02 -4.72
N PHE A 25 -9.27 -2.10 -5.28
CA PHE A 25 -9.29 -2.30 -6.72
C PHE A 25 -10.68 -2.58 -7.29
N SER A 26 -11.64 -2.98 -6.44
CA SER A 26 -13.02 -3.22 -6.87
C SER A 26 -13.87 -1.96 -6.88
N LEU A 27 -13.38 -0.85 -6.36
CA LEU A 27 -14.13 0.40 -6.32
C LEU A 27 -14.33 0.97 -7.73
N PRO A 28 -15.42 1.72 -7.98
CA PRO A 28 -15.69 2.27 -9.30
C PRO A 28 -14.60 3.21 -9.80
N LYS A 29 -13.97 3.95 -8.88
CA LYS A 29 -12.87 4.85 -9.22
C LYS A 29 -11.57 4.07 -9.34
N GLU A 30 -10.78 4.39 -10.32
CA GLU A 30 -9.50 3.72 -10.53
C GLU A 30 -8.44 4.26 -9.57
N PHE A 31 -7.81 3.33 -8.83
CA PHE A 31 -6.73 3.64 -7.90
C PHE A 31 -5.52 2.77 -8.17
N ASP A 32 -4.33 3.33 -7.93
CA ASP A 32 -3.12 2.54 -7.68
C ASP A 32 -2.92 2.46 -6.17
N ILE A 33 -2.19 1.46 -5.71
CA ILE A 33 -1.93 1.26 -4.28
C ILE A 33 -0.44 1.18 -4.02
N LEU A 34 0.02 1.92 -3.01
CA LEU A 34 1.36 1.76 -2.45
C LEU A 34 1.25 1.21 -1.04
N ILE A 35 1.81 0.04 -0.82
CA ILE A 35 1.95 -0.54 0.51
C ILE A 35 3.29 -0.08 1.08
N VAL A 36 3.26 0.60 2.23
CA VAL A 36 4.48 0.94 2.96
C VAL A 36 4.64 -0.10 4.06
N GLU A 37 5.50 -1.07 3.83
CA GLU A 37 5.60 -2.29 4.64
C GLU A 37 6.75 -2.17 5.64
N ASP A 38 6.43 -2.29 6.93
CA ASP A 38 7.38 -2.07 8.03
C ASP A 38 7.99 -3.37 8.54
N ASN A 39 8.49 -4.21 7.63
CA ASN A 39 9.21 -5.43 7.96
C ASN A 39 8.40 -6.36 8.86
N SER A 40 7.18 -6.67 8.43
CA SER A 40 6.28 -7.54 9.18
C SER A 40 6.86 -8.96 9.28
N PRO A 41 6.96 -9.53 10.48
CA PRO A 41 7.43 -10.90 10.62
C PRO A 41 6.42 -11.97 10.23
N ASP A 42 5.16 -11.61 10.02
CA ASP A 42 4.08 -12.56 9.73
C ASP A 42 3.92 -12.95 8.25
N GLY A 43 4.74 -12.40 7.36
CA GLY A 43 4.65 -12.71 5.93
C GLY A 43 3.78 -11.75 5.13
N THR A 44 3.39 -10.61 5.68
CA THR A 44 2.59 -9.61 4.97
C THR A 44 3.22 -9.21 3.64
N ALA A 45 4.54 -8.94 3.63
CA ALA A 45 5.23 -8.52 2.40
C ALA A 45 5.13 -9.57 1.30
N ASP A 46 5.23 -10.84 1.64
CA ASP A 46 5.15 -11.92 0.65
C ASP A 46 3.77 -11.98 -0.01
N ILE A 47 2.71 -11.73 0.75
CA ILE A 47 1.35 -11.67 0.23
C ILE A 47 1.22 -10.50 -0.76
N VAL A 48 1.74 -9.34 -0.40
CA VAL A 48 1.71 -8.15 -1.27
C VAL A 48 2.48 -8.44 -2.56
N LYS A 49 3.66 -9.03 -2.47
CA LYS A 49 4.46 -9.34 -3.65
C LYS A 49 3.76 -10.33 -4.58
N ARG A 50 3.05 -11.31 -4.03
CA ARG A 50 2.23 -12.23 -4.83
C ARG A 50 1.12 -11.48 -5.56
N LEU A 51 0.44 -10.58 -4.85
CA LEU A 51 -0.64 -9.80 -5.44
C LEU A 51 -0.16 -8.82 -6.50
N MET A 52 1.09 -8.35 -6.42
CA MET A 52 1.66 -7.50 -7.45
C MET A 52 1.68 -8.18 -8.82
N GLN A 53 1.73 -9.50 -8.86
CA GLN A 53 1.67 -10.24 -10.11
C GLN A 53 0.25 -10.29 -10.68
N GLU A 54 -0.78 -10.22 -9.82
CA GLU A 54 -2.17 -10.14 -10.26
C GLU A 54 -2.55 -8.73 -10.72
N PHE A 55 -1.91 -7.72 -10.17
CA PHE A 55 -2.21 -6.31 -10.44
C PHE A 55 -0.96 -5.57 -10.91
N PRO A 56 -0.38 -5.96 -12.06
CA PRO A 56 0.86 -5.35 -12.54
C PRO A 56 0.66 -3.86 -12.84
N ASN A 57 1.62 -3.05 -12.44
CA ASN A 57 1.62 -1.59 -12.63
C ASN A 57 0.49 -0.87 -11.88
N ARG A 58 -0.14 -1.51 -10.92
CA ARG A 58 -1.17 -0.91 -10.08
C ARG A 58 -0.92 -1.08 -8.59
N LEU A 59 -0.18 -2.12 -8.20
CA LEU A 59 0.16 -2.39 -6.80
C LEU A 59 1.67 -2.29 -6.63
N PHE A 60 2.10 -1.47 -5.67
CA PHE A 60 3.51 -1.22 -5.40
C PHE A 60 3.79 -1.44 -3.93
N ILE A 61 5.04 -1.76 -3.60
CA ILE A 61 5.46 -1.95 -2.23
C ILE A 61 6.74 -1.15 -1.96
N LYS A 62 6.78 -0.49 -0.81
CA LYS A 62 7.99 0.12 -0.28
C LYS A 62 8.28 -0.53 1.05
N GLU A 63 9.34 -1.32 1.13
CA GLU A 63 9.72 -2.01 2.35
C GLU A 63 10.64 -1.13 3.18
N ARG A 64 10.33 -1.01 4.47
CA ARG A 64 11.18 -0.30 5.44
C ARG A 64 11.80 -1.31 6.38
N LYS A 65 12.86 -0.89 7.09
CA LYS A 65 13.64 -1.81 7.94
C LYS A 65 12.91 -2.25 9.20
N GLY A 66 11.89 -1.53 9.63
CA GLY A 66 11.16 -1.87 10.82
C GLY A 66 10.02 -0.91 11.06
N LYS A 67 9.33 -1.09 12.20
CA LYS A 67 8.17 -0.27 12.55
C LYS A 67 8.66 1.11 13.02
N LEU A 68 8.61 2.08 12.12
CA LEU A 68 9.11 3.44 12.38
C LEU A 68 8.00 4.43 12.73
N GLY A 69 6.76 3.94 12.84
CA GLY A 69 5.60 4.77 13.18
C GLY A 69 4.75 5.14 11.98
N LEU A 70 3.47 5.34 12.24
CA LEU A 70 2.46 5.57 11.21
C LEU A 70 2.71 6.88 10.45
N GLY A 71 3.05 7.96 11.17
CA GLY A 71 3.31 9.25 10.54
C GLY A 71 4.45 9.19 9.55
N THR A 72 5.54 8.50 9.88
CA THR A 72 6.68 8.37 8.97
C THR A 72 6.35 7.50 7.77
N ALA A 73 5.45 6.52 7.94
CA ALA A 73 5.00 5.69 6.84
C ALA A 73 4.25 6.53 5.79
N TYR A 74 3.36 7.40 6.24
CA TYR A 74 2.65 8.28 5.32
C TYR A 74 3.59 9.28 4.64
N LEU A 75 4.57 9.81 5.36
CA LEU A 75 5.57 10.71 4.77
C LEU A 75 6.36 10.02 3.67
N ASP A 76 6.81 8.80 3.91
CA ASP A 76 7.51 8.02 2.90
C ASP A 76 6.63 7.76 1.68
N GLY A 77 5.36 7.47 1.93
CA GLY A 77 4.39 7.27 0.86
C GLY A 77 4.17 8.52 0.02
N PHE A 78 4.04 9.68 0.66
CA PHE A 78 3.88 10.95 -0.05
C PHE A 78 5.10 11.27 -0.90
N ARG A 79 6.32 11.05 -0.40
CA ARG A 79 7.54 11.26 -1.18
C ARG A 79 7.55 10.37 -2.42
N TRP A 80 7.19 9.11 -2.24
CA TRP A 80 7.11 8.16 -3.35
C TRP A 80 6.08 8.63 -4.39
N ALA A 81 4.93 9.10 -3.93
CA ALA A 81 3.87 9.60 -4.82
C ALA A 81 4.34 10.81 -5.63
N LEU A 82 5.07 11.74 -5.00
CA LEU A 82 5.60 12.90 -5.70
C LEU A 82 6.61 12.51 -6.77
N GLU A 83 7.42 11.49 -6.48
CA GLU A 83 8.41 11.00 -7.45
C GLU A 83 7.76 10.30 -8.65
N HIS A 84 6.51 9.84 -8.49
CA HIS A 84 5.79 9.09 -9.53
C HIS A 84 4.62 9.87 -10.14
N ASP A 85 4.56 11.18 -9.90
CA ASP A 85 3.61 12.11 -10.55
C ASP A 85 2.13 11.83 -10.27
N TYR A 86 1.81 11.31 -9.10
CA TYR A 86 0.40 11.17 -8.70
C TYR A 86 -0.19 12.52 -8.36
N GLN A 87 -1.42 12.78 -8.80
CA GLN A 87 -2.11 14.03 -8.55
C GLN A 87 -2.92 14.01 -7.26
N TYR A 88 -3.48 12.86 -6.92
CA TYR A 88 -4.30 12.69 -5.73
C TYR A 88 -3.78 11.54 -4.90
N VAL A 89 -3.65 11.77 -3.60
CA VAL A 89 -3.10 10.79 -2.66
C VAL A 89 -4.09 10.61 -1.53
N PHE A 90 -4.44 9.36 -1.25
CA PHE A 90 -5.37 8.98 -0.18
C PHE A 90 -4.66 8.10 0.81
N GLU A 91 -5.06 8.17 2.07
CA GLU A 91 -4.52 7.34 3.14
C GLU A 91 -5.58 6.34 3.59
N MET A 92 -5.16 5.11 3.87
CA MET A 92 -6.08 4.08 4.35
C MET A 92 -5.35 3.15 5.31
N ASP A 93 -6.00 2.81 6.42
CA ASP A 93 -5.45 1.85 7.37
C ASP A 93 -5.71 0.42 6.93
N ALA A 94 -4.72 -0.47 7.13
CA ALA A 94 -4.81 -1.84 6.64
C ALA A 94 -5.73 -2.73 7.49
N ASP A 95 -6.25 -2.24 8.60
CA ASP A 95 -7.13 -2.97 9.51
C ASP A 95 -8.61 -2.62 9.32
N PHE A 96 -8.96 -1.98 8.22
CA PHE A 96 -10.33 -1.53 7.92
C PHE A 96 -10.85 -0.42 8.86
N SER A 97 -9.97 0.25 9.57
CA SER A 97 -10.39 1.36 10.46
C SER A 97 -10.26 2.74 9.83
#